data_f4159b0edd1e086572ab7ebf42f38967
#
_entry.id   f4159b0edd1e086572ab7ebf42f38967
#
_cell.length_a   1.000
_cell.length_b   1.000
_cell.length_c   1.000
_cell.angle_alpha   90.00
_cell.angle_beta   90.00
_cell.angle_gamma   90.00
#
_symmetry.space_group_name_H-M   'P 1'
#
loop_
_entity.id
_entity.type
_entity.pdbx_description
1 polymer ?
#
loop_
_entity_poly.entity_id
_entity_poly.type
_entity_poly.pdbx_seq_one_letter_code
_entity_poly.pdbx_strand_id
1 'polypeptide(L)'
;MRIVPVNLNEKSYNIYIGHNLETTIIDFFKAQKYSQKALIITDTNIAPLYADSIKDLLTKAGFNAKIAIIPSGEQSKSLSVAETLYTQAIEHGLDRKSPIIALGGGVVGDLAGFIAATFMRGVPFIQMPTSLLAQVDSSVGGKVAVNHALGKNLIGAFYQPQAVFMDLEMMKTLPTREISTGLGEVIKYGFIYDHDFYTYLTEHQQEILQLKPEALIHIIARSCEIKADVVSKDECEAGLRAILNFGHTLGHAIEKETNYAVYNHGEAVAIGMVGASKLSFKLGLISQDVVDKMCQLLANMNLPLKAKNCNAQKIYQDIFHDKKTVNGKVNWVLLEDIGKVCIKKDVPEKLVKETILEIL
;
A
#
# COMPACT_ATOMS: atom_id res chain seq x y z
N MET A 1 5.70 -8.70 19.79
CA MET A 1 5.15 -7.44 19.28
C MET A 1 6.30 -6.47 18.99
N ARG A 2 6.30 -5.81 17.84
CA ARG A 2 7.22 -4.74 17.43
C ARG A 2 6.44 -3.45 17.23
N ILE A 3 7.02 -2.31 17.60
CA ILE A 3 6.42 -0.98 17.42
C ILE A 3 7.33 -0.20 16.49
N VAL A 4 6.76 0.35 15.42
CA VAL A 4 7.46 1.23 14.48
C VAL A 4 6.86 2.63 14.59
N PRO A 5 7.62 3.63 15.05
CA PRO A 5 7.15 5.00 15.11
C PRO A 5 7.18 5.66 13.73
N VAL A 6 6.15 6.44 13.41
CA VAL A 6 6.10 7.33 12.25
C VAL A 6 6.18 8.77 12.77
N ASN A 7 7.30 9.42 12.57
CA ASN A 7 7.59 10.73 13.13
C ASN A 7 7.17 11.85 12.18
N LEU A 8 6.07 12.53 12.49
CA LEU A 8 5.46 13.60 11.70
C LEU A 8 5.04 14.78 12.58
N ASN A 9 5.88 15.16 13.55
CA ASN A 9 5.58 16.19 14.54
C ASN A 9 4.28 15.90 15.30
N GLU A 10 3.30 16.81 15.23
CA GLU A 10 2.00 16.65 15.91
C GLU A 10 1.13 15.51 15.34
N LYS A 11 1.44 15.04 14.11
CA LYS A 11 0.74 13.93 13.45
C LYS A 11 1.45 12.59 13.62
N SER A 12 2.43 12.50 14.51
CA SER A 12 3.18 11.27 14.77
C SER A 12 2.27 10.19 15.35
N TYR A 13 2.51 8.94 14.94
CA TYR A 13 1.76 7.78 15.40
C TYR A 13 2.63 6.53 15.46
N ASN A 14 2.11 5.48 16.07
CA ASN A 14 2.77 4.19 16.14
C ASN A 14 2.08 3.14 15.27
N ILE A 15 2.88 2.26 14.70
CA ILE A 15 2.46 1.04 14.04
C ILE A 15 2.78 -0.13 14.98
N TYR A 16 1.76 -0.87 15.40
CA TYR A 16 1.86 -2.04 16.27
C TYR A 16 1.79 -3.29 15.42
N ILE A 17 2.85 -4.13 15.44
CA ILE A 17 2.99 -5.32 14.60
C ILE A 17 3.16 -6.54 15.50
N GLY A 18 2.32 -7.55 15.35
CA GLY A 18 2.45 -8.77 16.15
C GLY A 18 1.28 -9.71 16.03
N HIS A 19 1.26 -10.69 16.92
CA HIS A 19 0.16 -11.63 17.08
C HIS A 19 -0.68 -11.26 18.30
N ASN A 20 -1.99 -11.51 18.22
CA ASN A 20 -2.91 -11.33 19.34
C ASN A 20 -2.85 -9.91 19.96
N LEU A 21 -3.07 -8.89 19.13
CA LEU A 21 -2.98 -7.48 19.53
C LEU A 21 -4.17 -6.99 20.37
N GLU A 22 -5.08 -7.88 20.78
CA GLU A 22 -6.34 -7.54 21.47
C GLU A 22 -6.13 -6.63 22.68
N THR A 23 -5.23 -6.99 23.60
CA THR A 23 -4.95 -6.17 24.78
C THR A 23 -4.40 -4.79 24.40
N THR A 24 -3.47 -4.75 23.42
CA THR A 24 -2.87 -3.50 22.92
C THR A 24 -3.95 -2.58 22.33
N ILE A 25 -4.90 -3.13 21.57
CA ILE A 25 -6.02 -2.38 20.99
C ILE A 25 -6.91 -1.83 22.10
N ILE A 26 -7.33 -2.66 23.05
CA ILE A 26 -8.19 -2.24 24.17
C ILE A 26 -7.52 -1.12 24.98
N ASP A 27 -6.25 -1.27 25.33
CA ASP A 27 -5.51 -0.30 26.14
C ASP A 27 -5.30 1.01 25.37
N PHE A 28 -5.01 0.94 24.07
CA PHE A 28 -4.91 2.12 23.22
C PHE A 28 -6.24 2.91 23.24
N PHE A 29 -7.37 2.26 22.95
CA PHE A 29 -8.66 2.94 22.91
C PHE A 29 -9.08 3.51 24.28
N LYS A 30 -8.80 2.82 25.39
CA LYS A 30 -9.05 3.33 26.75
C LYS A 30 -8.23 4.55 27.11
N ALA A 31 -7.00 4.65 26.57
CA ALA A 31 -6.11 5.78 26.83
C ALA A 31 -6.49 7.06 26.06
N GLN A 32 -7.32 6.92 24.99
CA GLN A 32 -7.70 8.06 24.15
C GLN A 32 -8.89 8.84 24.75
N LYS A 33 -8.94 10.13 24.40
CA LYS A 33 -10.09 11.00 24.75
C LYS A 33 -11.14 11.02 23.64
N TYR A 34 -11.48 9.83 23.10
CA TYR A 34 -12.50 9.68 22.08
C TYR A 34 -13.92 9.73 22.68
N SER A 35 -14.89 10.04 21.85
CA SER A 35 -16.30 9.80 22.16
C SER A 35 -16.59 8.31 22.09
N GLN A 36 -17.60 7.87 22.84
CA GLN A 36 -17.91 6.43 22.96
C GLN A 36 -18.45 5.78 21.68
N LYS A 37 -18.88 6.56 20.69
CA LYS A 37 -19.37 6.04 19.41
C LYS A 37 -18.22 5.87 18.43
N ALA A 38 -18.22 4.76 17.70
CA ALA A 38 -17.21 4.45 16.69
C ALA A 38 -17.83 3.85 15.43
N LEU A 39 -17.18 3.98 14.28
CA LEU A 39 -17.59 3.35 13.03
C LEU A 39 -16.47 2.46 12.51
N ILE A 40 -16.74 1.16 12.38
CA ILE A 40 -15.86 0.19 11.73
C ILE A 40 -16.29 0.12 10.25
N ILE A 41 -15.41 0.50 9.34
CA ILE A 41 -15.63 0.34 7.90
C ILE A 41 -14.85 -0.87 7.44
N THR A 42 -15.53 -1.81 6.79
CA THR A 42 -14.96 -3.07 6.30
C THR A 42 -15.67 -3.50 5.02
N ASP A 43 -15.18 -4.54 4.35
CA ASP A 43 -15.80 -5.07 3.14
C ASP A 43 -16.44 -6.45 3.33
N THR A 44 -17.18 -6.89 2.31
CA THR A 44 -17.92 -8.17 2.33
C THR A 44 -17.05 -9.41 2.49
N ASN A 45 -15.74 -9.36 2.17
CA ASN A 45 -14.83 -10.48 2.36
C ASN A 45 -14.28 -10.53 3.79
N ILE A 46 -14.03 -9.38 4.39
CA ILE A 46 -13.37 -9.24 5.68
C ILE A 46 -14.38 -9.25 6.85
N ALA A 47 -15.58 -8.70 6.62
CA ALA A 47 -16.60 -8.61 7.65
C ALA A 47 -16.91 -9.96 8.34
N PRO A 48 -17.17 -11.07 7.61
CA PRO A 48 -17.47 -12.37 8.22
C PRO A 48 -16.32 -12.95 9.05
N LEU A 49 -15.08 -12.52 8.79
CA LEU A 49 -13.89 -13.06 9.45
C LEU A 49 -13.55 -12.32 10.74
N TYR A 50 -13.69 -11.00 10.75
CA TYR A 50 -13.08 -10.17 11.79
C TYR A 50 -13.97 -9.07 12.38
N ALA A 51 -15.04 -8.65 11.70
CA ALA A 51 -15.76 -7.44 12.10
C ALA A 51 -16.38 -7.53 13.50
N ASP A 52 -17.00 -8.66 13.83
CA ASP A 52 -17.62 -8.85 15.14
C ASP A 52 -16.58 -8.95 16.25
N SER A 53 -15.44 -9.63 16.03
CA SER A 53 -14.37 -9.70 17.02
C SER A 53 -13.78 -8.33 17.32
N ILE A 54 -13.54 -7.49 16.31
CA ILE A 54 -13.06 -6.11 16.52
C ILE A 54 -14.12 -5.25 17.23
N LYS A 55 -15.40 -5.40 16.88
CA LYS A 55 -16.49 -4.71 17.58
C LYS A 55 -16.54 -5.09 19.06
N ASP A 56 -16.33 -6.38 19.38
CA ASP A 56 -16.29 -6.86 20.77
C ASP A 56 -15.09 -6.28 21.54
N LEU A 57 -13.92 -6.14 20.90
CA LEU A 57 -12.76 -5.48 21.50
C LEU A 57 -13.07 -4.01 21.83
N LEU A 58 -13.70 -3.29 20.90
CA LEU A 58 -14.11 -1.90 21.13
C LEU A 58 -15.17 -1.81 22.24
N THR A 59 -16.10 -2.77 22.32
CA THR A 59 -17.08 -2.83 23.41
C THR A 59 -16.40 -3.03 24.76
N LYS A 60 -15.40 -3.92 24.86
CA LYS A 60 -14.57 -4.10 26.06
C LYS A 60 -13.78 -2.84 26.43
N ALA A 61 -13.45 -2.00 25.43
CA ALA A 61 -12.84 -0.69 25.63
C ALA A 61 -13.84 0.43 25.99
N GLY A 62 -15.15 0.15 26.01
CA GLY A 62 -16.20 1.11 26.38
C GLY A 62 -16.84 1.84 25.19
N PHE A 63 -16.67 1.34 23.96
CA PHE A 63 -17.22 1.96 22.76
C PHE A 63 -18.50 1.26 22.27
N ASN A 64 -19.43 2.04 21.77
CA ASN A 64 -20.57 1.56 20.98
C ASN A 64 -20.20 1.67 19.49
N ALA A 65 -19.70 0.59 18.93
CA ALA A 65 -19.25 0.56 17.54
C ALA A 65 -20.34 0.03 16.60
N LYS A 66 -20.56 0.74 15.49
CA LYS A 66 -21.36 0.28 14.34
C LYS A 66 -20.43 -0.27 13.27
N ILE A 67 -20.81 -1.38 12.63
CA ILE A 67 -20.11 -1.94 11.47
C ILE A 67 -20.80 -1.43 10.21
N ALA A 68 -20.02 -0.84 9.28
CA ALA A 68 -20.43 -0.44 7.95
C ALA A 68 -19.71 -1.33 6.94
N ILE A 69 -20.46 -2.12 6.18
CA ILE A 69 -19.92 -3.08 5.21
C ILE A 69 -20.11 -2.52 3.81
N ILE A 70 -19.01 -2.45 3.04
CA ILE A 70 -19.03 -2.08 1.63
C ILE A 70 -18.79 -3.32 0.74
N PRO A 71 -19.19 -3.32 -0.54
CA PRO A 71 -18.78 -4.36 -1.47
C PRO A 71 -17.25 -4.43 -1.56
N SER A 72 -16.69 -5.64 -1.66
CA SER A 72 -15.25 -5.81 -1.90
C SER A 72 -14.86 -5.35 -3.30
N GLY A 73 -13.65 -4.83 -3.47
CA GLY A 73 -13.07 -4.45 -4.76
C GLY A 73 -12.96 -2.94 -4.97
N GLU A 74 -12.13 -2.58 -5.95
CA GLU A 74 -11.72 -1.20 -6.25
C GLU A 74 -12.88 -0.25 -6.59
N GLN A 75 -13.99 -0.78 -7.14
CA GLN A 75 -15.19 0.01 -7.46
C GLN A 75 -15.86 0.64 -6.23
N SER A 76 -15.61 0.11 -5.04
CA SER A 76 -16.11 0.69 -3.80
C SER A 76 -15.43 2.00 -3.40
N LYS A 77 -14.26 2.31 -3.97
CA LYS A 77 -13.57 3.60 -3.78
C LYS A 77 -14.23 4.70 -4.60
N SER A 78 -15.45 5.09 -4.27
CA SER A 78 -16.23 6.08 -5.01
C SER A 78 -16.93 7.08 -4.10
N LEU A 79 -17.27 8.26 -4.65
CA LEU A 79 -18.05 9.26 -3.91
C LEU A 79 -19.45 8.77 -3.54
N SER A 80 -20.06 7.90 -4.35
CA SER A 80 -21.38 7.34 -4.04
C SER A 80 -21.34 6.42 -2.82
N VAL A 81 -20.31 5.56 -2.70
CA VAL A 81 -20.12 4.74 -1.51
C VAL A 81 -19.74 5.61 -0.31
N ALA A 82 -18.93 6.65 -0.51
CA ALA A 82 -18.61 7.59 0.55
C ALA A 82 -19.87 8.27 1.12
N GLU A 83 -20.82 8.67 0.28
CA GLU A 83 -22.09 9.26 0.71
C GLU A 83 -22.89 8.31 1.62
N THR A 84 -22.95 7.02 1.29
CA THR A 84 -23.62 6.03 2.13
C THR A 84 -22.93 5.86 3.50
N LEU A 85 -21.61 5.94 3.54
CA LEU A 85 -20.83 5.87 4.76
C LEU A 85 -21.01 7.12 5.64
N TYR A 86 -21.10 8.31 5.05
CA TYR A 86 -21.45 9.54 5.80
C TYR A 86 -22.84 9.42 6.41
N THR A 87 -23.82 8.94 5.67
CA THR A 87 -25.19 8.71 6.19
C THR A 87 -25.14 7.79 7.40
N GLN A 88 -24.44 6.66 7.30
CA GLN A 88 -24.30 5.72 8.43
C GLN A 88 -23.61 6.33 9.65
N ALA A 89 -22.60 7.18 9.43
CA ALA A 89 -21.91 7.90 10.51
C ALA A 89 -22.84 8.89 11.21
N ILE A 90 -23.63 9.66 10.45
CA ILE A 90 -24.60 10.64 10.95
C ILE A 90 -25.73 9.92 11.74
N GLU A 91 -26.33 8.89 11.17
CA GLU A 91 -27.40 8.11 11.81
C GLU A 91 -26.94 7.44 13.10
N HIS A 92 -25.70 6.94 13.13
CA HIS A 92 -25.11 6.39 14.36
C HIS A 92 -24.80 7.49 15.39
N GLY A 93 -24.79 8.75 14.97
CA GLY A 93 -24.56 9.93 15.80
C GLY A 93 -23.09 10.08 16.19
N LEU A 94 -22.17 9.89 15.23
CA LEU A 94 -20.75 10.20 15.40
C LEU A 94 -20.57 11.71 15.58
N ASP A 95 -19.61 12.09 16.40
CA ASP A 95 -19.16 13.45 16.59
C ASP A 95 -17.66 13.62 16.19
N ARG A 96 -17.10 14.83 16.41
CA ARG A 96 -15.72 15.14 16.02
C ARG A 96 -14.64 14.34 16.73
N LYS A 97 -14.99 13.64 17.83
CA LYS A 97 -14.08 12.79 18.60
C LYS A 97 -14.36 11.30 18.42
N SER A 98 -15.34 10.95 17.60
CA SER A 98 -15.69 9.57 17.31
C SER A 98 -14.70 8.96 16.30
N PRO A 99 -14.01 7.86 16.65
CA PRO A 99 -13.03 7.27 15.75
C PRO A 99 -13.70 6.50 14.60
N ILE A 100 -13.09 6.60 13.41
CA ILE A 100 -13.35 5.73 12.26
C ILE A 100 -12.22 4.71 12.17
N ILE A 101 -12.59 3.44 12.10
CA ILE A 101 -11.68 2.30 12.04
C ILE A 101 -11.78 1.67 10.65
N ALA A 102 -10.67 1.63 9.91
CA ALA A 102 -10.56 0.87 8.67
C ALA A 102 -10.13 -0.56 8.98
N LEU A 103 -11.00 -1.53 8.76
CA LEU A 103 -10.70 -2.96 8.93
C LEU A 103 -10.73 -3.62 7.55
N GLY A 104 -9.58 -3.74 6.88
CA GLY A 104 -9.55 -4.29 5.52
C GLY A 104 -8.24 -4.07 4.77
N GLY A 105 -8.26 -4.33 3.48
CA GLY A 105 -7.16 -4.05 2.57
C GLY A 105 -7.04 -2.56 2.21
N GLY A 106 -6.19 -2.25 1.21
CA GLY A 106 -5.93 -0.87 0.77
C GLY A 106 -7.17 -0.09 0.34
N VAL A 107 -8.14 -0.75 -0.31
CA VAL A 107 -9.42 -0.13 -0.72
C VAL A 107 -10.19 0.41 0.49
N VAL A 108 -10.32 -0.42 1.52
CA VAL A 108 -11.00 -0.03 2.77
C VAL A 108 -10.22 1.05 3.50
N GLY A 109 -8.88 0.91 3.57
CA GLY A 109 -8.01 1.89 4.20
C GLY A 109 -8.13 3.28 3.57
N ASP A 110 -8.05 3.36 2.24
CA ASP A 110 -8.14 4.61 1.49
C ASP A 110 -9.53 5.26 1.63
N LEU A 111 -10.59 4.48 1.49
CA LEU A 111 -11.96 4.99 1.59
C LEU A 111 -12.30 5.44 3.02
N ALA A 112 -12.02 4.61 4.03
CA ALA A 112 -12.27 4.94 5.42
C ALA A 112 -11.45 6.17 5.87
N GLY A 113 -10.20 6.26 5.43
CA GLY A 113 -9.37 7.43 5.69
C GLY A 113 -9.88 8.69 4.98
N PHE A 114 -10.42 8.56 3.77
CA PHE A 114 -11.08 9.66 3.07
C PHE A 114 -12.33 10.13 3.84
N ILE A 115 -13.16 9.21 4.34
CA ILE A 115 -14.29 9.54 5.21
C ILE A 115 -13.79 10.24 6.48
N ALA A 116 -12.77 9.70 7.14
CA ALA A 116 -12.23 10.31 8.36
C ALA A 116 -11.69 11.72 8.13
N ALA A 117 -11.02 11.95 7.00
CA ALA A 117 -10.46 13.26 6.64
C ALA A 117 -11.53 14.33 6.36
N THR A 118 -12.69 13.93 5.86
CA THR A 118 -13.72 14.85 5.34
C THR A 118 -14.94 14.98 6.25
N PHE A 119 -15.31 13.91 6.97
CA PHE A 119 -16.41 13.93 7.93
C PHE A 119 -16.11 14.95 9.05
N MET A 120 -17.02 15.88 9.28
CA MET A 120 -16.88 16.98 10.26
C MET A 120 -15.55 17.77 10.17
N ARG A 121 -14.86 17.78 9.02
CA ARG A 121 -13.55 18.39 8.73
C ARG A 121 -12.38 17.66 9.41
N GLY A 122 -12.55 16.40 9.71
CA GLY A 122 -11.54 15.53 10.30
C GLY A 122 -11.98 14.92 11.63
N VAL A 123 -11.93 13.58 11.71
CA VAL A 123 -12.21 12.79 12.91
C VAL A 123 -11.08 11.78 13.14
N PRO A 124 -10.89 11.24 14.35
CA PRO A 124 -9.85 10.25 14.61
C PRO A 124 -9.94 9.07 13.64
N PHE A 125 -8.78 8.64 13.12
CA PHE A 125 -8.66 7.56 12.15
C PHE A 125 -7.71 6.48 12.66
N ILE A 126 -8.12 5.22 12.63
CA ILE A 126 -7.33 4.06 13.01
C ILE A 126 -7.34 3.05 11.86
N GLN A 127 -6.19 2.46 11.56
CA GLN A 127 -6.08 1.43 10.53
C GLN A 127 -5.81 0.04 11.15
N MET A 128 -6.54 -0.96 10.66
CA MET A 128 -6.36 -2.38 10.93
C MET A 128 -6.24 -3.12 9.59
N PRO A 129 -5.05 -3.04 8.94
CA PRO A 129 -4.85 -3.61 7.61
C PRO A 129 -4.84 -5.14 7.66
N THR A 130 -5.64 -5.77 6.79
CA THR A 130 -5.84 -7.22 6.74
C THR A 130 -5.14 -7.93 5.59
N SER A 131 -4.50 -7.19 4.68
CA SER A 131 -3.67 -7.75 3.60
C SER A 131 -2.20 -7.36 3.76
N LEU A 132 -1.28 -8.19 3.26
CA LEU A 132 0.14 -7.89 3.33
C LEU A 132 0.47 -6.56 2.63
N LEU A 133 -0.09 -6.33 1.44
CA LEU A 133 0.08 -5.07 0.72
C LEU A 133 -0.34 -3.86 1.57
N ALA A 134 -1.48 -3.97 2.27
CA ALA A 134 -1.92 -2.88 3.13
C ALA A 134 -1.01 -2.70 4.36
N GLN A 135 -0.48 -3.78 4.92
CA GLN A 135 0.44 -3.70 6.06
C GLN A 135 1.78 -3.05 5.67
N VAL A 136 2.36 -3.41 4.53
CA VAL A 136 3.69 -2.92 4.15
C VAL A 136 3.67 -1.60 3.38
N ASP A 137 2.51 -1.21 2.83
CA ASP A 137 2.41 -0.03 1.96
C ASP A 137 1.24 0.88 2.31
N SER A 138 0.00 0.59 1.90
CA SER A 138 -1.08 1.59 1.86
C SER A 138 -1.47 2.15 3.23
N SER A 139 -1.27 1.44 4.35
CA SER A 139 -1.60 1.94 5.69
C SER A 139 -0.60 2.96 6.25
N VAL A 140 0.53 3.20 5.58
CA VAL A 140 1.58 4.10 6.04
C VAL A 140 1.69 5.33 5.13
N GLY A 141 1.73 6.52 5.75
CA GLY A 141 1.98 7.78 5.02
C GLY A 141 0.76 8.56 4.59
N GLY A 142 -0.43 8.20 5.10
CA GLY A 142 -1.64 9.04 5.13
C GLY A 142 -2.26 9.38 3.78
N LYS A 143 -1.90 8.73 2.68
CA LYS A 143 -2.59 8.89 1.40
C LYS A 143 -3.94 8.21 1.48
N VAL A 144 -5.02 8.98 1.43
CA VAL A 144 -6.40 8.48 1.46
C VAL A 144 -7.17 9.08 0.29
N ALA A 145 -7.97 8.27 -0.42
CA ALA A 145 -8.59 8.74 -1.64
C ALA A 145 -9.79 7.90 -2.08
N VAL A 146 -10.59 8.49 -2.95
CA VAL A 146 -11.58 7.82 -3.79
C VAL A 146 -11.27 8.04 -5.28
N ASN A 147 -11.83 7.19 -6.12
CA ASN A 147 -11.66 7.23 -7.55
C ASN A 147 -12.65 8.21 -8.21
N HIS A 148 -12.27 8.70 -9.36
CA HIS A 148 -13.12 9.43 -10.29
C HIS A 148 -13.23 8.66 -11.60
N ALA A 149 -14.26 8.89 -12.40
CA ALA A 149 -14.43 8.24 -13.71
C ALA A 149 -13.21 8.43 -14.65
N LEU A 150 -12.45 9.52 -14.47
CA LEU A 150 -11.28 9.85 -15.29
C LEU A 150 -9.96 9.31 -14.72
N GLY A 151 -9.95 8.68 -13.53
CA GLY A 151 -8.73 8.10 -12.98
C GLY A 151 -8.80 7.72 -11.51
N LYS A 152 -7.91 6.81 -11.10
CA LYS A 152 -7.79 6.34 -9.72
C LYS A 152 -7.18 7.41 -8.80
N ASN A 153 -7.63 7.42 -7.54
CA ASN A 153 -7.05 8.22 -6.44
C ASN A 153 -6.92 9.72 -6.76
N LEU A 154 -7.85 10.29 -7.57
CA LEU A 154 -7.81 11.70 -7.95
C LEU A 154 -8.39 12.64 -6.89
N ILE A 155 -9.26 12.11 -6.03
CA ILE A 155 -9.95 12.89 -5.01
C ILE A 155 -9.51 12.35 -3.65
N GLY A 156 -8.76 13.11 -2.88
CA GLY A 156 -8.21 12.62 -1.62
C GLY A 156 -7.53 13.67 -0.77
N ALA A 157 -6.89 13.20 0.29
CA ALA A 157 -6.17 14.02 1.25
C ALA A 157 -4.91 13.29 1.75
N PHE A 158 -4.00 14.04 2.36
CA PHE A 158 -2.97 13.50 3.24
C PHE A 158 -3.50 13.54 4.68
N TYR A 159 -4.00 12.40 5.17
CA TYR A 159 -4.62 12.26 6.48
C TYR A 159 -4.02 11.10 7.25
N GLN A 160 -3.20 11.42 8.26
CA GLN A 160 -2.47 10.41 9.01
C GLN A 160 -3.40 9.68 10.01
N PRO A 161 -3.26 8.35 10.16
CA PRO A 161 -3.96 7.62 11.22
C PRO A 161 -3.35 7.96 12.58
N GLN A 162 -4.11 7.79 13.65
CA GLN A 162 -3.59 7.93 15.02
C GLN A 162 -2.92 6.66 15.54
N ALA A 163 -3.20 5.53 14.93
CA ALA A 163 -2.52 4.26 15.13
C ALA A 163 -2.78 3.32 13.95
N VAL A 164 -1.86 2.36 13.76
CA VAL A 164 -2.03 1.23 12.85
C VAL A 164 -1.80 -0.06 13.63
N PHE A 165 -2.73 -1.01 13.59
CA PHE A 165 -2.63 -2.31 14.23
C PHE A 165 -2.54 -3.40 13.17
N MET A 166 -1.40 -4.06 13.08
CA MET A 166 -1.10 -5.13 12.12
C MET A 166 -1.07 -6.47 12.85
N ASP A 167 -2.23 -7.10 12.99
CA ASP A 167 -2.30 -8.45 13.56
C ASP A 167 -1.96 -9.47 12.48
N LEU A 168 -0.89 -10.22 12.71
CA LEU A 168 -0.38 -11.22 11.77
C LEU A 168 -1.28 -12.47 11.69
N GLU A 169 -2.22 -12.66 12.61
CA GLU A 169 -3.22 -13.72 12.51
C GLU A 169 -4.09 -13.56 11.26
N MET A 170 -4.27 -12.32 10.78
CA MET A 170 -5.03 -12.03 9.56
C MET A 170 -4.34 -12.55 8.29
N MET A 171 -3.02 -12.79 8.33
CA MET A 171 -2.30 -13.38 7.18
C MET A 171 -2.68 -14.85 6.93
N LYS A 172 -3.17 -15.56 7.95
CA LYS A 172 -3.58 -16.96 7.82
C LYS A 172 -4.79 -17.18 6.91
N THR A 173 -5.63 -16.19 6.77
CA THR A 173 -6.84 -16.23 5.92
C THR A 173 -6.63 -15.54 4.57
N LEU A 174 -5.47 -14.92 4.35
CA LEU A 174 -5.17 -14.20 3.12
C LEU A 174 -4.85 -15.18 1.99
N PRO A 175 -5.50 -15.09 0.81
CA PRO A 175 -5.16 -15.91 -0.34
C PRO A 175 -3.69 -15.77 -0.76
N THR A 176 -3.05 -16.87 -1.19
CA THR A 176 -1.63 -16.89 -1.58
C THR A 176 -1.28 -15.82 -2.62
N ARG A 177 -2.17 -15.56 -3.58
CA ARG A 177 -1.96 -14.52 -4.58
C ARG A 177 -1.85 -13.13 -3.97
N GLU A 178 -2.64 -12.85 -2.92
CA GLU A 178 -2.60 -11.56 -2.20
C GLU A 178 -1.31 -11.43 -1.36
N ILE A 179 -0.77 -12.55 -0.86
CA ILE A 179 0.54 -12.58 -0.21
C ILE A 179 1.63 -12.20 -1.23
N SER A 180 1.66 -12.88 -2.39
CA SER A 180 2.62 -12.55 -3.46
C SER A 180 2.49 -11.09 -3.91
N THR A 181 1.27 -10.58 -4.05
CA THR A 181 1.00 -9.17 -4.33
C THR A 181 1.67 -8.23 -3.32
N GLY A 182 1.55 -8.52 -2.02
CA GLY A 182 2.22 -7.73 -0.98
C GLY A 182 3.74 -7.84 -1.02
N LEU A 183 4.27 -9.02 -1.37
CA LEU A 183 5.72 -9.24 -1.51
C LEU A 183 6.34 -8.41 -2.63
N GLY A 184 5.59 -8.03 -3.66
CA GLY A 184 6.05 -7.10 -4.69
C GLY A 184 6.52 -5.77 -4.09
N GLU A 185 5.75 -5.21 -3.17
CA GLU A 185 6.11 -3.97 -2.47
C GLU A 185 7.25 -4.17 -1.46
N VAL A 186 7.28 -5.31 -0.76
CA VAL A 186 8.38 -5.66 0.15
C VAL A 186 9.72 -5.73 -0.60
N ILE A 187 9.76 -6.42 -1.75
CA ILE A 187 10.95 -6.52 -2.59
C ILE A 187 11.40 -5.15 -3.10
N LYS A 188 10.46 -4.31 -3.48
CA LYS A 188 10.73 -2.93 -3.91
C LYS A 188 11.60 -2.20 -2.89
N TYR A 189 11.28 -2.26 -1.59
CA TYR A 189 12.05 -1.56 -0.56
C TYR A 189 13.52 -2.02 -0.48
N GLY A 190 13.80 -3.31 -0.64
CA GLY A 190 15.15 -3.84 -0.70
C GLY A 190 15.95 -3.22 -1.85
N PHE A 191 15.35 -3.11 -3.04
CA PHE A 191 16.03 -2.57 -4.21
C PHE A 191 16.18 -1.06 -4.21
N ILE A 192 15.23 -0.31 -3.64
CA ILE A 192 15.28 1.16 -3.71
C ILE A 192 16.00 1.82 -2.54
N TYR A 193 16.15 1.12 -1.41
CA TYR A 193 16.52 1.80 -0.17
C TYR A 193 17.49 1.05 0.73
N ASP A 194 17.45 -0.30 0.76
CA ASP A 194 18.13 -1.08 1.78
C ASP A 194 18.72 -2.39 1.23
N HIS A 195 20.02 -2.39 0.99
CA HIS A 195 20.77 -3.56 0.52
C HIS A 195 20.73 -4.73 1.53
N ASP A 196 20.80 -4.44 2.82
CA ASP A 196 20.78 -5.49 3.85
C ASP A 196 19.40 -6.16 3.89
N PHE A 197 18.35 -5.38 3.68
CA PHE A 197 17.00 -5.91 3.55
C PHE A 197 16.83 -6.78 2.28
N TYR A 198 17.41 -6.36 1.15
CA TYR A 198 17.48 -7.21 -0.04
C TYR A 198 18.19 -8.54 0.25
N THR A 199 19.32 -8.51 0.95
CA THR A 199 20.07 -9.71 1.36
C THR A 199 19.21 -10.63 2.22
N TYR A 200 18.54 -10.08 3.24
CA TYR A 200 17.61 -10.82 4.08
C TYR A 200 16.49 -11.49 3.25
N LEU A 201 15.87 -10.75 2.35
CA LEU A 201 14.82 -11.29 1.47
C LEU A 201 15.32 -12.44 0.61
N THR A 202 16.56 -12.38 0.15
CA THR A 202 17.18 -13.44 -0.68
C THR A 202 17.51 -14.69 0.14
N GLU A 203 17.95 -14.52 1.38
CA GLU A 203 18.36 -15.65 2.23
C GLU A 203 17.16 -16.35 2.89
N HIS A 204 16.05 -15.65 3.16
CA HIS A 204 14.90 -16.16 3.92
C HIS A 204 13.63 -16.39 3.08
N GLN A 205 13.77 -16.63 1.78
CA GLN A 205 12.63 -16.79 0.86
C GLN A 205 11.62 -17.84 1.34
N GLN A 206 12.13 -18.99 1.78
CA GLN A 206 11.27 -20.11 2.19
C GLN A 206 10.48 -19.79 3.46
N GLU A 207 11.13 -19.14 4.44
CA GLU A 207 10.48 -18.72 5.67
C GLU A 207 9.38 -17.68 5.41
N ILE A 208 9.63 -16.75 4.49
CA ILE A 208 8.69 -15.72 4.08
C ILE A 208 7.47 -16.35 3.38
N LEU A 209 7.69 -17.24 2.41
CA LEU A 209 6.62 -17.92 1.69
C LEU A 209 5.79 -18.86 2.59
N GLN A 210 6.43 -19.43 3.62
CA GLN A 210 5.75 -20.25 4.64
C GLN A 210 5.07 -19.42 5.72
N LEU A 211 5.11 -18.08 5.64
CA LEU A 211 4.53 -17.15 6.61
C LEU A 211 5.05 -17.39 8.03
N LYS A 212 6.33 -17.76 8.20
CA LYS A 212 6.90 -17.94 9.54
C LYS A 212 6.82 -16.62 10.32
N PRO A 213 6.35 -16.63 11.57
CA PRO A 213 6.07 -15.43 12.34
C PRO A 213 7.23 -14.45 12.43
N GLU A 214 8.45 -14.94 12.64
CA GLU A 214 9.65 -14.11 12.76
C GLU A 214 9.97 -13.41 11.42
N ALA A 215 9.91 -14.16 10.31
CA ALA A 215 10.15 -13.61 8.98
C ALA A 215 9.08 -12.58 8.60
N LEU A 216 7.80 -12.84 8.89
CA LEU A 216 6.71 -11.88 8.66
C LEU A 216 6.89 -10.60 9.46
N ILE A 217 7.16 -10.71 10.76
CA ILE A 217 7.41 -9.53 11.61
C ILE A 217 8.58 -8.73 11.04
N HIS A 218 9.64 -9.37 10.62
CA HIS A 218 10.83 -8.70 10.08
C HIS A 218 10.50 -7.94 8.80
N ILE A 219 9.91 -8.60 7.79
CA ILE A 219 9.64 -7.94 6.50
C ILE A 219 8.61 -6.82 6.63
N ILE A 220 7.57 -7.00 7.44
CA ILE A 220 6.55 -5.97 7.65
C ILE A 220 7.16 -4.78 8.41
N ALA A 221 7.85 -5.04 9.51
CA ALA A 221 8.46 -3.97 10.30
C ALA A 221 9.49 -3.19 9.49
N ARG A 222 10.38 -3.88 8.75
CA ARG A 222 11.40 -3.20 7.95
C ARG A 222 10.79 -2.38 6.81
N SER A 223 9.79 -2.91 6.12
CA SER A 223 9.03 -2.15 5.10
C SER A 223 8.40 -0.88 5.69
N CYS A 224 7.76 -1.00 6.86
CA CYS A 224 7.17 0.15 7.56
C CYS A 224 8.23 1.16 8.00
N GLU A 225 9.39 0.73 8.52
CA GLU A 225 10.51 1.60 8.91
C GLU A 225 11.04 2.39 7.72
N ILE A 226 11.30 1.74 6.59
CA ILE A 226 11.76 2.40 5.37
C ILE A 226 10.72 3.42 4.89
N LYS A 227 9.45 3.01 4.82
CA LYS A 227 8.39 3.91 4.38
C LYS A 227 8.20 5.08 5.34
N ALA A 228 8.23 4.84 6.65
CA ALA A 228 8.14 5.88 7.68
C ALA A 228 9.28 6.89 7.56
N ASP A 229 10.52 6.44 7.31
CA ASP A 229 11.67 7.31 7.11
C ASP A 229 11.49 8.19 5.86
N VAL A 230 11.07 7.61 4.73
CA VAL A 230 10.80 8.36 3.50
C VAL A 230 9.67 9.37 3.69
N VAL A 231 8.57 8.97 4.34
CA VAL A 231 7.40 9.82 4.59
C VAL A 231 7.74 10.95 5.57
N SER A 232 8.55 10.70 6.60
CA SER A 232 8.97 11.73 7.56
C SER A 232 9.81 12.83 6.92
N LYS A 233 10.55 12.50 5.86
CA LYS A 233 11.37 13.44 5.08
C LYS A 233 10.57 14.17 3.98
N ASP A 234 9.47 13.56 3.52
CA ASP A 234 8.66 14.10 2.42
C ASP A 234 7.19 13.60 2.54
N GLU A 235 6.40 14.21 3.44
CA GLU A 235 5.01 13.82 3.69
C GLU A 235 4.13 13.93 2.44
N CYS A 236 4.31 15.01 1.65
CA CYS A 236 3.42 15.36 0.55
C CYS A 236 3.90 14.93 -0.85
N GLU A 237 4.97 14.10 -0.94
CA GLU A 237 5.53 13.61 -2.22
C GLU A 237 6.02 14.74 -3.15
N ALA A 238 6.73 15.71 -2.58
CA ALA A 238 7.30 16.80 -3.34
C ALA A 238 8.66 16.47 -3.98
N GLY A 239 9.33 15.40 -3.55
CA GLY A 239 10.66 15.02 -4.05
C GLY A 239 11.09 13.60 -3.69
N LEU A 240 11.65 13.38 -2.50
CA LEU A 240 12.24 12.10 -2.09
C LEU A 240 11.24 10.95 -2.16
N ARG A 241 9.99 11.16 -1.74
CA ARG A 241 8.96 10.12 -1.70
C ARG A 241 8.67 9.52 -3.08
N ALA A 242 9.03 10.20 -4.16
CA ALA A 242 8.89 9.69 -5.52
C ALA A 242 9.67 8.38 -5.75
N ILE A 243 10.74 8.08 -4.98
CA ILE A 243 11.49 6.81 -5.08
C ILE A 243 10.59 5.59 -4.85
N LEU A 244 9.53 5.71 -4.03
CA LEU A 244 8.55 4.66 -3.79
C LEU A 244 7.80 4.24 -5.07
N ASN A 245 7.88 5.05 -6.12
CA ASN A 245 7.26 4.76 -7.41
C ASN A 245 8.14 3.92 -8.36
N PHE A 246 9.23 3.31 -7.87
CA PHE A 246 10.00 2.35 -8.65
C PHE A 246 9.11 1.22 -9.16
N GLY A 247 9.16 0.93 -10.45
CA GLY A 247 8.27 -0.03 -11.12
C GLY A 247 6.86 0.48 -11.45
N HIS A 248 6.36 1.49 -10.75
CA HIS A 248 4.96 1.93 -10.86
C HIS A 248 4.61 2.56 -12.20
N THR A 249 5.55 3.22 -12.87
CA THR A 249 5.29 3.86 -14.18
C THR A 249 4.81 2.83 -15.21
N LEU A 250 5.50 1.70 -15.31
CA LEU A 250 5.10 0.59 -16.18
C LEU A 250 3.96 -0.22 -15.56
N GLY A 251 4.01 -0.45 -14.25
CA GLY A 251 2.98 -1.20 -13.52
C GLY A 251 1.59 -0.62 -13.70
N HIS A 252 1.40 0.68 -13.47
CA HIS A 252 0.11 1.35 -13.66
C HIS A 252 -0.40 1.31 -15.11
N ALA A 253 0.52 1.42 -16.08
CA ALA A 253 0.15 1.29 -17.49
C ALA A 253 -0.33 -0.14 -17.82
N ILE A 254 0.29 -1.17 -17.24
CA ILE A 254 -0.13 -2.57 -17.37
C ILE A 254 -1.49 -2.80 -16.68
N GLU A 255 -1.68 -2.30 -15.45
CA GLU A 255 -2.99 -2.37 -14.76
C GLU A 255 -4.10 -1.74 -15.60
N LYS A 256 -3.85 -0.57 -16.17
CA LYS A 256 -4.82 0.17 -16.99
C LYS A 256 -5.14 -0.56 -18.29
N GLU A 257 -4.12 -1.04 -19.02
CA GLU A 257 -4.31 -1.80 -20.27
C GLU A 257 -5.10 -3.08 -20.03
N THR A 258 -4.95 -3.71 -18.87
CA THR A 258 -5.70 -4.92 -18.49
C THR A 258 -6.99 -4.62 -17.73
N ASN A 259 -7.47 -3.37 -17.76
CA ASN A 259 -8.69 -2.91 -17.09
C ASN A 259 -8.74 -3.29 -15.61
N TYR A 260 -7.57 -3.37 -14.94
CA TYR A 260 -7.42 -3.76 -13.51
C TYR A 260 -7.99 -5.14 -13.18
N ALA A 261 -8.16 -6.02 -14.17
CA ALA A 261 -8.84 -7.31 -14.03
C ALA A 261 -7.88 -8.52 -14.08
N VAL A 262 -6.67 -8.35 -14.65
CA VAL A 262 -5.73 -9.46 -14.89
C VAL A 262 -4.66 -9.52 -13.81
N TYR A 263 -4.02 -8.40 -13.55
CA TYR A 263 -2.93 -8.28 -12.57
C TYR A 263 -3.38 -7.53 -11.34
N ASN A 264 -3.04 -8.07 -10.15
CA ASN A 264 -3.10 -7.32 -8.92
C ASN A 264 -1.98 -6.28 -8.90
N HIS A 265 -2.11 -5.25 -8.06
CA HIS A 265 -1.18 -4.13 -8.00
C HIS A 265 0.29 -4.57 -7.89
N GLY A 266 0.64 -5.38 -6.89
CA GLY A 266 2.03 -5.82 -6.71
C GLY A 266 2.54 -6.74 -7.82
N GLU A 267 1.68 -7.48 -8.52
CA GLU A 267 2.05 -8.24 -9.71
C GLU A 267 2.43 -7.30 -10.87
N ALA A 268 1.63 -6.27 -11.11
CA ALA A 268 1.91 -5.26 -12.14
C ALA A 268 3.17 -4.45 -11.80
N VAL A 269 3.35 -4.08 -10.53
CA VAL A 269 4.56 -3.38 -10.04
C VAL A 269 5.79 -4.28 -10.19
N ALA A 270 5.70 -5.60 -9.93
CA ALA A 270 6.79 -6.53 -10.14
C ALA A 270 7.27 -6.55 -11.61
N ILE A 271 6.34 -6.66 -12.56
CA ILE A 271 6.66 -6.56 -14.00
C ILE A 271 7.28 -5.19 -14.32
N GLY A 272 6.73 -4.13 -13.72
CA GLY A 272 7.24 -2.77 -13.89
C GLY A 272 8.65 -2.59 -13.31
N MET A 273 8.99 -3.25 -12.20
CA MET A 273 10.35 -3.26 -11.64
C MET A 273 11.34 -3.95 -12.56
N VAL A 274 10.95 -5.09 -13.18
CA VAL A 274 11.77 -5.74 -14.22
C VAL A 274 12.02 -4.77 -15.37
N GLY A 275 11.00 -4.06 -15.85
CA GLY A 275 11.14 -3.07 -16.91
C GLY A 275 12.04 -1.90 -16.50
N ALA A 276 11.87 -1.35 -15.30
CA ALA A 276 12.68 -0.25 -14.80
C ALA A 276 14.16 -0.66 -14.61
N SER A 277 14.43 -1.89 -14.13
CA SER A 277 15.82 -2.39 -14.02
C SER A 277 16.46 -2.64 -15.37
N LYS A 278 15.75 -3.20 -16.37
CA LYS A 278 16.23 -3.31 -17.75
C LYS A 278 16.53 -1.94 -18.37
N LEU A 279 15.68 -0.94 -18.11
CA LEU A 279 15.90 0.42 -18.56
C LEU A 279 17.14 1.04 -17.90
N SER A 280 17.36 0.78 -16.60
CA SER A 280 18.56 1.19 -15.88
C SER A 280 19.83 0.56 -16.49
N PHE A 281 19.78 -0.73 -16.85
CA PHE A 281 20.88 -1.42 -17.53
C PHE A 281 21.17 -0.81 -18.91
N LYS A 282 20.14 -0.61 -19.74
CA LYS A 282 20.31 0.00 -21.09
C LYS A 282 20.86 1.42 -21.03
N LEU A 283 20.65 2.13 -19.95
CA LEU A 283 21.21 3.45 -19.70
C LEU A 283 22.61 3.41 -19.06
N GLY A 284 23.17 2.22 -18.85
CA GLY A 284 24.51 2.03 -18.26
C GLY A 284 24.59 2.38 -16.77
N LEU A 285 23.45 2.37 -16.04
CA LEU A 285 23.41 2.72 -14.63
C LEU A 285 23.74 1.51 -13.73
N ILE A 286 23.36 0.31 -14.15
CA ILE A 286 23.61 -0.95 -13.43
C ILE A 286 24.15 -2.02 -14.37
N SER A 287 24.71 -3.11 -13.81
CA SER A 287 25.13 -4.28 -14.56
C SER A 287 23.94 -5.23 -14.86
N GLN A 288 24.14 -6.16 -15.82
CA GLN A 288 23.15 -7.22 -16.10
C GLN A 288 22.89 -8.10 -14.85
N ASP A 289 23.90 -8.34 -14.02
CA ASP A 289 23.79 -9.10 -12.77
C ASP A 289 22.72 -8.55 -11.82
N VAL A 290 22.57 -7.23 -11.72
CA VAL A 290 21.53 -6.59 -10.89
C VAL A 290 20.13 -6.87 -11.48
N VAL A 291 19.99 -6.85 -12.81
CA VAL A 291 18.72 -7.22 -13.47
C VAL A 291 18.38 -8.68 -13.21
N ASP A 292 19.37 -9.58 -13.31
CA ASP A 292 19.18 -11.01 -13.10
C ASP A 292 18.79 -11.30 -11.65
N LYS A 293 19.43 -10.65 -10.68
CA LYS A 293 19.07 -10.71 -9.24
C LYS A 293 17.64 -10.26 -8.98
N MET A 294 17.19 -9.18 -9.61
CA MET A 294 15.79 -8.71 -9.54
C MET A 294 14.83 -9.78 -10.05
N CYS A 295 15.07 -10.29 -11.26
CA CYS A 295 14.24 -11.31 -11.86
C CYS A 295 14.19 -12.59 -11.01
N GLN A 296 15.34 -13.02 -10.50
CA GLN A 296 15.45 -14.24 -9.68
C GLN A 296 14.63 -14.10 -8.38
N LEU A 297 14.76 -12.99 -7.65
CA LEU A 297 14.05 -12.79 -6.40
C LEU A 297 12.53 -12.71 -6.63
N LEU A 298 12.09 -11.95 -7.65
CA LEU A 298 10.68 -11.85 -7.99
C LEU A 298 10.08 -13.23 -8.38
N ALA A 299 10.77 -14.00 -9.22
CA ALA A 299 10.33 -15.34 -9.63
C ALA A 299 10.23 -16.29 -8.44
N ASN A 300 11.24 -16.28 -7.56
CA ASN A 300 11.26 -17.14 -6.36
C ASN A 300 10.15 -16.79 -5.36
N MET A 301 9.65 -15.55 -5.40
CA MET A 301 8.51 -15.09 -4.57
C MET A 301 7.16 -15.21 -5.30
N ASN A 302 7.10 -16.01 -6.38
CA ASN A 302 5.90 -16.28 -7.19
C ASN A 302 5.29 -15.02 -7.84
N LEU A 303 6.13 -14.05 -8.22
CA LEU A 303 5.70 -12.84 -8.92
C LEU A 303 5.99 -12.94 -10.42
N PRO A 304 5.12 -12.40 -11.28
CA PRO A 304 5.30 -12.43 -12.72
C PRO A 304 6.42 -11.48 -13.14
N LEU A 305 7.22 -11.91 -14.14
CA LEU A 305 8.29 -11.12 -14.73
C LEU A 305 7.87 -10.44 -16.04
N LYS A 306 6.76 -10.91 -16.64
CA LYS A 306 6.24 -10.47 -17.94
C LYS A 306 4.73 -10.32 -17.91
N ALA A 307 4.24 -9.32 -18.63
CA ALA A 307 2.82 -9.18 -18.90
C ALA A 307 2.42 -10.01 -20.11
N LYS A 308 1.22 -10.60 -20.08
CA LYS A 308 0.68 -11.40 -21.17
C LYS A 308 -0.51 -10.71 -21.78
N ASN A 309 -0.67 -10.85 -23.10
CA ASN A 309 -1.84 -10.34 -23.84
C ASN A 309 -2.05 -8.82 -23.71
N CYS A 310 -0.96 -8.05 -23.61
CA CYS A 310 -0.99 -6.60 -23.54
C CYS A 310 -0.50 -5.97 -24.85
N ASN A 311 -1.01 -4.79 -25.17
CA ASN A 311 -0.60 -4.01 -26.33
C ASN A 311 0.50 -3.02 -25.97
N ALA A 312 1.71 -3.22 -26.50
CA ALA A 312 2.88 -2.37 -26.24
C ALA A 312 2.63 -0.88 -26.53
N GLN A 313 1.90 -0.58 -27.63
CA GLN A 313 1.61 0.81 -28.01
C GLN A 313 0.67 1.50 -27.01
N LYS A 314 -0.32 0.78 -26.51
CA LYS A 314 -1.22 1.32 -25.48
C LYS A 314 -0.50 1.54 -24.16
N ILE A 315 0.32 0.57 -23.70
CA ILE A 315 1.16 0.74 -22.50
C ILE A 315 2.03 2.00 -22.66
N TYR A 316 2.68 2.17 -23.81
CA TYR A 316 3.48 3.35 -24.07
C TYR A 316 2.66 4.65 -23.98
N GLN A 317 1.47 4.70 -24.54
CA GLN A 317 0.56 5.86 -24.47
C GLN A 317 0.11 6.13 -23.03
N ASP A 318 -0.22 5.08 -22.27
CA ASP A 318 -0.73 5.19 -20.91
C ASP A 318 0.31 5.71 -19.90
N ILE A 319 1.61 5.47 -20.16
CA ILE A 319 2.70 6.06 -19.38
C ILE A 319 2.61 7.60 -19.32
N PHE A 320 2.24 8.25 -20.43
CA PHE A 320 2.14 9.71 -20.50
C PHE A 320 0.83 10.27 -19.91
N HIS A 321 -0.17 9.43 -19.67
CA HIS A 321 -1.42 9.80 -19.03
C HIS A 321 -1.37 9.66 -17.49
N ASP A 322 -0.30 9.10 -16.92
CA ASP A 322 -0.15 8.98 -15.47
C ASP A 322 0.07 10.38 -14.84
N LYS A 323 -0.45 10.58 -13.63
CA LYS A 323 -0.30 11.78 -12.78
C LYS A 323 1.15 12.22 -12.53
N LYS A 324 2.11 11.34 -12.81
CA LYS A 324 3.55 11.56 -12.63
C LYS A 324 4.19 12.39 -13.75
N THR A 325 3.44 12.76 -14.79
CA THR A 325 3.90 13.66 -15.83
C THR A 325 3.85 15.12 -15.33
N VAL A 326 5.02 15.72 -15.21
CA VAL A 326 5.15 17.16 -14.95
C VAL A 326 5.59 17.81 -16.26
N ASN A 327 4.78 18.74 -16.80
CA ASN A 327 5.04 19.39 -18.09
C ASN A 327 5.24 18.40 -19.25
N GLY A 328 4.49 17.29 -19.28
CA GLY A 328 4.58 16.28 -20.34
C GLY A 328 5.78 15.35 -20.27
N LYS A 329 6.62 15.44 -19.22
CA LYS A 329 7.77 14.55 -19.01
C LYS A 329 7.49 13.53 -17.89
N VAL A 330 7.84 12.29 -18.13
CA VAL A 330 7.71 11.18 -17.17
C VAL A 330 8.91 11.18 -16.22
N ASN A 331 8.65 11.12 -14.92
CA ASN A 331 9.68 10.90 -13.92
C ASN A 331 9.93 9.39 -13.77
N TRP A 332 11.04 8.92 -14.31
CA TRP A 332 11.47 7.53 -14.17
C TRP A 332 12.30 7.35 -12.91
N VAL A 333 11.85 6.47 -12.02
CA VAL A 333 12.67 5.98 -10.90
C VAL A 333 13.46 4.80 -11.43
N LEU A 334 14.80 4.88 -11.40
CA LEU A 334 15.73 3.92 -11.98
C LEU A 334 16.78 3.51 -10.94
N LEU A 335 17.25 2.26 -11.01
CA LEU A 335 18.32 1.77 -10.14
C LEU A 335 19.68 2.37 -10.54
N GLU A 336 20.46 2.74 -9.55
CA GLU A 336 21.92 2.98 -9.66
C GLU A 336 22.72 1.85 -9.02
N ASP A 337 22.10 1.12 -8.08
CA ASP A 337 22.59 -0.10 -7.44
C ASP A 337 21.45 -0.74 -6.64
N ILE A 338 21.64 -1.93 -6.06
CA ILE A 338 20.74 -2.49 -5.08
C ILE A 338 20.76 -1.60 -3.82
N GLY A 339 19.58 -1.12 -3.41
CA GLY A 339 19.44 -0.17 -2.31
C GLY A 339 19.59 1.30 -2.73
N LYS A 340 19.79 1.59 -4.02
CA LYS A 340 20.01 2.95 -4.49
C LYS A 340 19.30 3.24 -5.81
N VAL A 341 18.58 4.37 -5.86
CA VAL A 341 17.85 4.82 -7.05
C VAL A 341 18.12 6.29 -7.38
N CYS A 342 17.88 6.65 -8.64
CA CYS A 342 17.82 8.04 -9.10
C CYS A 342 16.49 8.31 -9.84
N ILE A 343 16.18 9.59 -10.03
CA ILE A 343 15.03 10.03 -10.82
C ILE A 343 15.54 10.66 -12.11
N LYS A 344 15.12 10.11 -13.27
CA LYS A 344 15.47 10.64 -14.59
C LYS A 344 14.20 11.06 -15.35
N LYS A 345 14.28 12.21 -16.01
CA LYS A 345 13.18 12.78 -16.82
C LYS A 345 13.35 12.56 -18.31
N ASP A 346 14.58 12.53 -18.78
CA ASP A 346 14.92 12.49 -20.20
C ASP A 346 15.44 11.08 -20.56
N VAL A 347 14.51 10.10 -20.58
CA VAL A 347 14.81 8.74 -21.02
C VAL A 347 14.45 8.61 -22.49
N PRO A 348 15.39 8.13 -23.36
CA PRO A 348 15.13 8.01 -24.79
C PRO A 348 13.93 7.13 -25.09
N GLU A 349 13.00 7.65 -25.90
CA GLU A 349 11.77 6.96 -26.31
C GLU A 349 12.05 5.55 -26.87
N LYS A 350 13.09 5.42 -27.69
CA LYS A 350 13.51 4.13 -28.26
C LYS A 350 13.74 3.09 -27.18
N LEU A 351 14.48 3.43 -26.12
CA LEU A 351 14.78 2.50 -25.03
C LEU A 351 13.53 2.12 -24.24
N VAL A 352 12.61 3.07 -24.04
CA VAL A 352 11.33 2.78 -23.36
C VAL A 352 10.51 1.77 -24.19
N LYS A 353 10.35 1.98 -25.50
CA LYS A 353 9.61 1.07 -26.39
C LYS A 353 10.22 -0.32 -26.44
N GLU A 354 11.55 -0.41 -26.58
CA GLU A 354 12.27 -1.69 -26.54
C GLU A 354 12.06 -2.41 -25.21
N THR A 355 12.12 -1.69 -24.10
CA THR A 355 11.92 -2.26 -22.75
C THR A 355 10.50 -2.78 -22.57
N ILE A 356 9.49 -2.04 -23.06
CA ILE A 356 8.09 -2.52 -23.01
C ILE A 356 7.96 -3.84 -23.75
N LEU A 357 8.54 -3.98 -24.95
CA LEU A 357 8.50 -5.24 -25.71
C LEU A 357 9.17 -6.42 -24.97
N GLU A 358 10.19 -6.16 -24.17
CA GLU A 358 10.90 -7.20 -23.42
C GLU A 358 10.15 -7.72 -22.19
N ILE A 359 9.22 -6.92 -21.67
CA ILE A 359 8.39 -7.31 -20.49
C ILE A 359 6.99 -7.82 -20.88
N LEU A 360 6.71 -7.93 -22.17
CA LEU A 360 5.56 -8.60 -22.78
C LEU A 360 5.98 -9.94 -23.38
#